data_f35fd46fb4784a05c697da26358294c8
#
_entry.id   f35fd46fb4784a05c697da26358294c8
#
_cell.length_a   1.000
_cell.length_b   1.000
_cell.length_c   1.000
_cell.angle_alpha   90.00
_cell.angle_beta   90.00
_cell.angle_gamma   90.00
#
_symmetry.space_group_name_H-M   'P 1'
#
loop_
_entity.id
_entity.type
_entity.pdbx_description
1 polymer ?
#
loop_
_entity_poly.entity_id
_entity_poly.type
_entity_poly.pdbx_seq_one_letter_code
_entity_poly.pdbx_strand_id
1 'polypeptide(L)'
;TLKGYYQSDNMPDIFVNGGATDFANWTDLLVDMSDQEWASDTDSAYVDESQGTIGFPYTTEAIGLAYNKDILDKAGIDPSTLTGPDAIKEAFETIDSKKDELGLTAVVGYAAEPVNLYWSTGNHLFGTYLDEGLDRDDTTYIDMLNDGGKVDEDRLTDFANFVGLLNQYSDPALLVSG
;
A
#
# COMPACT_ATOMS: atom_id res chain seq x y z
N THR A 1 -23.81 -4.29 -10.00
CA THR A 1 -23.06 -3.28 -9.21
C THR A 1 -23.90 -2.82 -8.03
N LEU A 2 -23.29 -2.36 -6.95
CA LEU A 2 -23.98 -1.85 -5.76
C LEU A 2 -24.97 -0.72 -6.13
N LYS A 3 -24.54 0.21 -6.98
CA LYS A 3 -25.41 1.27 -7.50
C LYS A 3 -26.65 0.75 -8.24
N GLY A 4 -26.54 -0.37 -8.94
CA GLY A 4 -27.69 -1.02 -9.59
C GLY A 4 -28.68 -1.62 -8.58
N TYR A 5 -28.16 -2.20 -7.49
CA TYR A 5 -29.00 -2.69 -6.39
C TYR A 5 -29.76 -1.54 -5.71
N TYR A 6 -29.07 -0.43 -5.46
CA TYR A 6 -29.68 0.78 -4.90
C TYR A 6 -30.83 1.30 -5.78
N GLN A 7 -30.57 1.41 -7.11
CA GLN A 7 -31.61 1.90 -8.07
C GLN A 7 -32.81 0.98 -8.20
N SER A 8 -32.65 -0.30 -7.90
CA SER A 8 -33.74 -1.29 -7.95
C SER A 8 -34.41 -1.53 -6.60
N ASP A 9 -34.09 -0.71 -5.59
CA ASP A 9 -34.61 -0.86 -4.21
C ASP A 9 -34.36 -2.26 -3.63
N ASN A 10 -33.17 -2.80 -3.91
CA ASN A 10 -32.74 -4.13 -3.50
C ASN A 10 -31.30 -4.13 -2.98
N MET A 11 -30.97 -3.16 -2.10
CA MET A 11 -29.67 -3.10 -1.47
C MET A 11 -29.39 -4.32 -0.60
N PRO A 12 -28.16 -4.87 -0.62
CA PRO A 12 -27.75 -5.86 0.37
C PRO A 12 -27.63 -5.20 1.75
N ASP A 13 -27.90 -5.97 2.80
CA ASP A 13 -27.80 -5.51 4.19
C ASP A 13 -26.32 -5.24 4.59
N ILE A 14 -25.37 -5.95 3.96
CA ILE A 14 -23.93 -5.80 4.18
C ILE A 14 -23.24 -5.71 2.83
N PHE A 15 -22.36 -4.73 2.69
CA PHE A 15 -21.55 -4.52 1.49
C PHE A 15 -20.18 -3.95 1.80
N VAL A 16 -19.26 -4.07 0.85
CA VAL A 16 -17.87 -3.61 0.99
C VAL A 16 -17.74 -2.18 0.49
N ASN A 17 -17.07 -1.34 1.28
CA ASN A 17 -16.61 0.00 0.91
C ASN A 17 -15.08 0.03 0.89
N GLY A 18 -14.49 0.65 -0.13
CA GLY A 18 -13.06 0.73 -0.37
C GLY A 18 -12.40 2.03 0.09
N GLY A 19 -13.00 2.76 1.03
CA GLY A 19 -12.42 3.98 1.57
C GLY A 19 -13.37 5.17 1.57
N ALA A 20 -12.86 6.36 1.90
CA ALA A 20 -13.65 7.57 2.16
C ALA A 20 -14.66 7.93 1.06
N THR A 21 -14.26 7.81 -0.21
CA THR A 21 -15.14 8.12 -1.35
C THR A 21 -16.34 7.17 -1.42
N ASP A 22 -16.12 5.88 -1.15
CA ASP A 22 -17.22 4.92 -1.14
C ASP A 22 -18.15 5.15 0.05
N PHE A 23 -17.61 5.42 1.23
CA PHE A 23 -18.43 5.76 2.40
C PHE A 23 -19.28 7.01 2.14
N ALA A 24 -18.71 8.06 1.55
CA ALA A 24 -19.43 9.28 1.22
C ALA A 24 -20.63 9.06 0.26
N ASN A 25 -20.54 8.07 -0.62
CA ASN A 25 -21.63 7.71 -1.54
C ASN A 25 -22.85 7.06 -0.84
N TRP A 26 -22.65 6.48 0.35
CA TRP A 26 -23.64 5.65 1.03
C TRP A 26 -23.99 6.13 2.44
N THR A 27 -23.50 7.29 2.85
CA THR A 27 -23.61 7.85 4.19
C THR A 27 -25.00 7.71 4.79
N ASP A 28 -26.06 8.06 4.02
CA ASP A 28 -27.46 8.01 4.48
C ASP A 28 -28.01 6.58 4.69
N LEU A 29 -27.28 5.56 4.27
CA LEU A 29 -27.67 4.16 4.36
C LEU A 29 -26.88 3.37 5.40
N LEU A 30 -25.82 3.96 5.94
CA LEU A 30 -24.92 3.28 6.86
C LEU A 30 -25.42 3.42 8.31
N VAL A 31 -25.20 2.38 9.08
CA VAL A 31 -25.63 2.31 10.48
C VAL A 31 -24.45 2.62 11.39
N ASP A 32 -24.68 3.45 12.40
CA ASP A 32 -23.70 3.64 13.47
C ASP A 32 -23.56 2.36 14.30
N MET A 33 -22.34 1.86 14.37
CA MET A 33 -21.95 0.64 15.09
C MET A 33 -21.04 0.95 16.28
N SER A 34 -21.01 2.18 16.75
CA SER A 34 -20.13 2.62 17.86
C SER A 34 -20.38 1.88 19.17
N ASP A 35 -21.59 1.32 19.36
CA ASP A 35 -21.98 0.55 20.54
C ASP A 35 -21.65 -0.95 20.44
N GLN A 36 -21.09 -1.40 19.32
CA GLN A 36 -20.72 -2.80 19.13
C GLN A 36 -19.40 -3.12 19.87
N GLU A 37 -19.32 -4.31 20.48
CA GLU A 37 -18.16 -4.74 21.27
C GLU A 37 -16.85 -4.64 20.45
N TRP A 38 -16.86 -5.03 19.20
CA TRP A 38 -15.67 -5.00 18.32
C TRP A 38 -15.15 -3.58 18.03
N ALA A 39 -16.00 -2.55 18.16
CA ALA A 39 -15.61 -1.17 17.81
C ALA A 39 -14.48 -0.64 18.72
N SER A 40 -14.35 -1.18 19.93
CA SER A 40 -13.26 -0.87 20.86
C SER A 40 -12.02 -1.74 20.72
N ASP A 41 -12.07 -2.80 19.90
CA ASP A 41 -11.00 -3.79 19.74
C ASP A 41 -10.03 -3.46 18.60
N THR A 42 -10.30 -2.39 17.85
CA THR A 42 -9.52 -2.03 16.65
C THR A 42 -9.50 -0.53 16.41
N ASP A 43 -8.33 -0.02 16.01
CA ASP A 43 -8.14 1.37 15.55
C ASP A 43 -8.39 1.49 14.03
N SER A 44 -8.78 0.40 13.37
CA SER A 44 -8.97 0.36 11.91
C SER A 44 -10.41 0.56 11.46
N ALA A 45 -11.36 0.73 12.39
CA ALA A 45 -12.75 1.04 12.06
C ALA A 45 -12.84 2.36 11.28
N TYR A 46 -13.78 2.44 10.34
CA TYR A 46 -14.06 3.71 9.68
C TYR A 46 -15.02 4.52 10.53
N VAL A 47 -14.54 5.66 11.00
CA VAL A 47 -15.30 6.58 11.87
C VAL A 47 -15.58 7.87 11.11
N ASP A 48 -16.82 8.27 11.07
CA ASP A 48 -17.28 9.57 10.57
C ASP A 48 -17.61 10.49 11.77
N GLU A 49 -17.14 11.74 11.72
CA GLU A 49 -17.34 12.68 12.81
C GLU A 49 -18.82 12.95 13.14
N SER A 50 -19.70 12.85 12.15
CA SER A 50 -21.13 13.14 12.29
C SER A 50 -22.00 11.92 12.54
N GLN A 51 -21.52 10.72 12.16
CA GLN A 51 -22.31 9.48 12.14
C GLN A 51 -21.77 8.39 13.08
N GLY A 52 -20.57 8.54 13.62
CA GLY A 52 -19.93 7.53 14.44
C GLY A 52 -19.23 6.44 13.64
N THR A 53 -19.17 5.24 14.17
CA THR A 53 -18.49 4.09 13.53
C THR A 53 -19.38 3.46 12.47
N ILE A 54 -19.13 3.76 11.20
CA ILE A 54 -19.95 3.32 10.06
C ILE A 54 -19.29 2.28 9.16
N GLY A 55 -18.09 1.81 9.52
CA GLY A 55 -17.41 0.77 8.77
C GLY A 55 -16.70 -0.24 9.65
N PHE A 56 -17.04 -1.54 9.49
CA PHE A 56 -16.35 -2.65 10.10
C PHE A 56 -15.10 -3.01 9.27
N PRO A 57 -13.89 -3.03 9.87
CA PRO A 57 -12.66 -3.39 9.16
C PRO A 57 -12.53 -4.90 9.03
N TYR A 58 -13.04 -5.48 7.94
CA TYR A 58 -12.94 -6.93 7.74
C TYR A 58 -11.55 -7.39 7.31
N THR A 59 -10.72 -6.50 6.78
CA THR A 59 -9.30 -6.71 6.47
C THR A 59 -8.54 -5.40 6.51
N THR A 60 -7.26 -5.48 6.84
CA THR A 60 -6.30 -4.40 6.70
C THR A 60 -5.17 -4.86 5.81
N GLU A 61 -4.69 -4.00 4.92
CA GLU A 61 -3.60 -4.28 4.01
C GLU A 61 -2.43 -3.35 4.28
N ALA A 62 -1.22 -3.84 4.08
CA ALA A 62 0.00 -3.05 4.19
C ALA A 62 0.79 -3.14 2.88
N ILE A 63 1.40 -2.02 2.49
CA ILE A 63 2.36 -1.99 1.39
C ILE A 63 3.74 -2.19 1.99
N GLY A 64 4.50 -3.13 1.43
CA GLY A 64 5.82 -3.45 1.95
C GLY A 64 6.60 -4.39 1.03
N LEU A 65 7.83 -4.67 1.40
CA LEU A 65 8.67 -5.65 0.74
C LEU A 65 8.44 -7.03 1.36
N ALA A 66 7.80 -7.93 0.64
CA ALA A 66 7.76 -9.33 1.00
C ALA A 66 9.13 -9.97 0.70
N TYR A 67 9.63 -10.81 1.59
CA TYR A 67 10.93 -11.45 1.42
C TYR A 67 10.85 -12.96 1.57
N ASN A 68 11.75 -13.65 0.86
CA ASN A 68 11.96 -15.08 1.07
C ASN A 68 12.97 -15.28 2.20
N LYS A 69 12.49 -15.80 3.33
CA LYS A 69 13.30 -15.98 4.53
C LYS A 69 14.51 -16.90 4.29
N ASP A 70 14.34 -17.99 3.52
CA ASP A 70 15.42 -18.93 3.25
C ASP A 70 16.55 -18.30 2.44
N ILE A 71 16.22 -17.35 1.56
CA ILE A 71 17.21 -16.58 0.79
C ILE A 71 17.97 -15.61 1.70
N LEU A 72 17.27 -14.88 2.56
CA LEU A 72 17.92 -13.98 3.52
C LEU A 72 18.84 -14.74 4.47
N ASP A 73 18.38 -15.88 5.02
CA ASP A 73 19.19 -16.74 5.90
C ASP A 73 20.47 -17.23 5.20
N LYS A 74 20.37 -17.70 3.95
CA LYS A 74 21.53 -18.12 3.15
C LYS A 74 22.48 -16.96 2.80
N ALA A 75 21.92 -15.78 2.58
CA ALA A 75 22.70 -14.57 2.34
C ALA A 75 23.36 -14.04 3.62
N GLY A 76 22.90 -14.47 4.80
CA GLY A 76 23.37 -14.01 6.10
C GLY A 76 22.75 -12.67 6.51
N ILE A 77 21.55 -12.38 6.08
CA ILE A 77 20.82 -11.12 6.33
C ILE A 77 19.72 -11.37 7.37
N ASP A 78 19.75 -10.60 8.45
CA ASP A 78 18.66 -10.55 9.42
C ASP A 78 17.60 -9.53 8.96
N PRO A 79 16.37 -9.95 8.64
CA PRO A 79 15.32 -9.05 8.19
C PRO A 79 14.96 -7.95 9.20
N SER A 80 15.20 -8.16 10.50
CA SER A 80 14.96 -7.15 11.53
C SER A 80 15.87 -5.92 11.43
N THR A 81 16.96 -6.02 10.68
CA THR A 81 17.90 -4.92 10.44
C THR A 81 17.54 -4.05 9.24
N LEU A 82 16.56 -4.45 8.44
CA LEU A 82 16.15 -3.76 7.22
C LEU A 82 15.21 -2.58 7.53
N THR A 83 15.72 -1.61 8.28
CA THR A 83 14.92 -0.51 8.86
C THR A 83 15.03 0.82 8.10
N GLY A 84 15.62 0.83 6.91
CA GLY A 84 15.75 2.05 6.12
C GLY A 84 16.41 1.81 4.77
N PRO A 85 16.45 2.84 3.90
CA PRO A 85 16.89 2.69 2.52
C PRO A 85 18.34 2.20 2.38
N ASP A 86 19.25 2.65 3.24
CA ASP A 86 20.65 2.21 3.20
C ASP A 86 20.79 0.73 3.57
N ALA A 87 20.08 0.26 4.61
CA ALA A 87 20.10 -1.14 5.00
C ALA A 87 19.47 -2.05 3.92
N ILE A 88 18.41 -1.59 3.27
CA ILE A 88 17.78 -2.30 2.15
C ILE A 88 18.74 -2.38 0.96
N LYS A 89 19.41 -1.27 0.63
CA LYS A 89 20.39 -1.23 -0.44
C LYS A 89 21.56 -2.21 -0.17
N GLU A 90 22.12 -2.20 1.03
CA GLU A 90 23.19 -3.12 1.42
C GLU A 90 22.76 -4.58 1.33
N ALA A 91 21.52 -4.87 1.73
CA ALA A 91 20.93 -6.21 1.59
C ALA A 91 20.82 -6.61 0.12
N PHE A 92 20.34 -5.72 -0.75
CA PHE A 92 20.25 -5.99 -2.19
C PHE A 92 21.63 -6.23 -2.81
N GLU A 93 22.64 -5.43 -2.47
CA GLU A 93 24.03 -5.62 -2.90
C GLU A 93 24.58 -6.98 -2.45
N THR A 94 24.31 -7.36 -1.19
CA THR A 94 24.73 -8.65 -0.63
C THR A 94 24.10 -9.82 -1.37
N ILE A 95 22.78 -9.77 -1.63
CA ILE A 95 22.06 -10.82 -2.36
C ILE A 95 22.54 -10.89 -3.81
N ASP A 96 22.71 -9.74 -4.48
CA ASP A 96 23.16 -9.68 -5.87
C ASP A 96 24.55 -10.29 -6.04
N SER A 97 25.46 -10.05 -5.10
CA SER A 97 26.81 -10.64 -5.09
C SER A 97 26.80 -12.18 -4.98
N LYS A 98 25.72 -12.76 -4.46
CA LYS A 98 25.50 -14.20 -4.28
C LYS A 98 24.42 -14.76 -5.22
N LYS A 99 23.95 -13.97 -6.16
CA LYS A 99 22.79 -14.28 -7.00
C LYS A 99 22.87 -15.65 -7.68
N ASP A 100 24.01 -15.95 -8.29
CA ASP A 100 24.25 -17.23 -8.98
C ASP A 100 24.27 -18.42 -7.99
N GLU A 101 24.91 -18.26 -6.83
CA GLU A 101 24.95 -19.26 -5.77
C GLU A 101 23.56 -19.53 -5.20
N LEU A 102 22.75 -18.49 -5.07
CA LEU A 102 21.38 -18.57 -4.56
C LEU A 102 20.37 -19.04 -5.62
N GLY A 103 20.78 -19.15 -6.88
CA GLY A 103 19.94 -19.57 -8.01
C GLY A 103 18.85 -18.53 -8.36
N LEU A 104 19.14 -17.24 -8.20
CA LEU A 104 18.19 -16.16 -8.42
C LEU A 104 18.34 -15.55 -9.82
N THR A 105 17.22 -15.23 -10.46
CA THR A 105 17.19 -14.44 -11.70
C THR A 105 17.38 -12.96 -11.39
N ALA A 106 16.74 -12.47 -10.33
CA ALA A 106 16.83 -11.09 -9.85
C ALA A 106 16.75 -11.05 -8.32
N VAL A 107 17.23 -9.97 -7.72
CA VAL A 107 17.11 -9.74 -6.28
C VAL A 107 15.71 -9.25 -5.92
N VAL A 108 15.15 -8.37 -6.73
CA VAL A 108 13.83 -7.78 -6.58
C VAL A 108 12.92 -8.24 -7.71
N GLY A 109 11.74 -8.70 -7.37
CA GLY A 109 10.66 -8.96 -8.32
C GLY A 109 9.46 -8.10 -7.98
N TYR A 110 9.05 -7.25 -8.91
CA TYR A 110 7.76 -6.57 -8.83
C TYR A 110 7.18 -6.43 -10.24
N ALA A 111 5.85 -6.39 -10.31
CA ALA A 111 5.16 -6.31 -11.59
C ALA A 111 4.79 -4.85 -11.88
N ALA A 112 5.17 -4.37 -13.05
CA ALA A 112 4.84 -3.04 -13.56
C ALA A 112 3.97 -3.11 -14.83
N GLU A 113 3.16 -4.15 -14.96
CA GLU A 113 2.32 -4.35 -16.13
C GLU A 113 1.21 -3.27 -16.16
N PRO A 114 1.14 -2.46 -17.25
CA PRO A 114 0.33 -1.25 -17.25
C PRO A 114 -1.18 -1.47 -17.44
N VAL A 115 -1.59 -2.66 -17.86
CA VAL A 115 -3.01 -2.92 -18.17
C VAL A 115 -3.78 -3.46 -16.98
N ASN A 116 -3.20 -4.42 -16.25
CA ASN A 116 -3.89 -5.11 -15.17
C ASN A 116 -3.32 -4.80 -13.77
N LEU A 117 -2.05 -4.42 -13.69
CA LEU A 117 -1.34 -4.21 -12.42
C LEU A 117 -0.85 -2.78 -12.19
N TYR A 118 -1.24 -1.82 -13.04
CA TYR A 118 -0.85 -0.42 -12.90
C TYR A 118 -1.22 0.18 -11.52
N TRP A 119 -2.30 -0.29 -10.93
CA TRP A 119 -2.75 0.15 -9.61
C TRP A 119 -1.80 -0.33 -8.50
N SER A 120 -1.22 -1.52 -8.65
CA SER A 120 -0.33 -2.10 -7.64
C SER A 120 1.02 -1.37 -7.59
N THR A 121 1.71 -1.27 -8.72
CA THR A 121 3.00 -0.56 -8.78
C THR A 121 2.89 0.94 -8.94
N GLY A 122 1.83 1.44 -9.55
CA GLY A 122 1.58 2.88 -9.67
C GLY A 122 1.02 3.46 -8.37
N ASN A 123 -0.25 3.21 -8.11
CA ASN A 123 -0.95 3.86 -7.00
C ASN A 123 -0.41 3.43 -5.63
N HIS A 124 -0.20 2.12 -5.40
CA HIS A 124 0.24 1.64 -4.10
C HIS A 124 1.70 2.02 -3.83
N LEU A 125 2.58 1.91 -4.83
CA LEU A 125 3.96 2.33 -4.65
C LEU A 125 4.07 3.85 -4.46
N PHE A 126 3.29 4.65 -5.21
CA PHE A 126 3.23 6.10 -5.01
C PHE A 126 2.58 6.48 -3.66
N GLY A 127 1.77 5.61 -3.08
CA GLY A 127 1.27 5.74 -1.71
C GLY A 127 2.39 5.95 -0.69
N THR A 128 3.55 5.31 -0.88
CA THR A 128 4.70 5.50 0.02
C THR A 128 5.22 6.94 0.02
N TYR A 129 5.14 7.66 -1.12
CA TYR A 129 5.42 9.10 -1.13
C TYR A 129 4.40 9.88 -0.31
N LEU A 130 3.14 9.47 -0.33
CA LEU A 130 2.04 10.21 0.30
C LEU A 130 1.98 10.03 1.82
N ASP A 131 2.29 8.84 2.31
CA ASP A 131 1.95 8.45 3.69
C ASP A 131 3.09 7.83 4.50
N GLU A 132 4.22 7.46 3.89
CA GLU A 132 5.32 6.84 4.65
C GLU A 132 5.82 7.75 5.78
N GLY A 133 5.86 7.18 6.99
CA GLY A 133 6.34 7.88 8.19
C GLY A 133 5.37 8.90 8.77
N LEU A 134 4.16 9.01 8.22
CA LEU A 134 3.09 9.87 8.73
C LEU A 134 2.13 9.08 9.62
N ASP A 135 1.46 9.78 10.51
CA ASP A 135 0.31 9.26 11.23
C ASP A 135 -0.85 9.02 10.25
N ARG A 136 -1.75 8.09 10.59
CA ARG A 136 -2.83 7.62 9.71
C ARG A 136 -3.72 8.73 9.16
N ASP A 137 -3.95 9.77 9.92
CA ASP A 137 -4.85 10.88 9.58
C ASP A 137 -4.09 12.10 9.03
N ASP A 138 -2.77 11.99 8.82
CA ASP A 138 -1.96 13.07 8.27
C ASP A 138 -2.07 13.10 6.74
N THR A 139 -2.70 14.14 6.21
CA THR A 139 -2.94 14.36 4.79
C THR A 139 -1.97 15.36 4.14
N THR A 140 -0.87 15.69 4.81
CA THR A 140 0.05 16.77 4.40
C THR A 140 0.39 16.73 2.91
N TYR A 141 0.87 15.60 2.39
CA TYR A 141 1.30 15.50 1.00
C TYR A 141 0.14 15.33 0.02
N ILE A 142 -0.98 14.76 0.46
CA ILE A 142 -2.22 14.71 -0.32
C ILE A 142 -2.76 16.13 -0.53
N ASP A 143 -2.75 16.94 0.50
CA ASP A 143 -3.23 18.33 0.45
C ASP A 143 -2.33 19.20 -0.43
N MET A 144 -1.01 19.00 -0.39
CA MET A 144 -0.08 19.65 -1.30
C MET A 144 -0.38 19.33 -2.77
N LEU A 145 -0.68 18.10 -3.10
CA LEU A 145 -1.07 17.70 -4.46
C LEU A 145 -2.41 18.33 -4.86
N ASN A 146 -3.37 18.39 -3.96
CA ASN A 146 -4.68 19.00 -4.19
C ASN A 146 -4.58 20.53 -4.33
N ASP A 147 -3.60 21.17 -3.69
CA ASP A 147 -3.30 22.60 -3.83
C ASP A 147 -2.42 22.91 -5.06
N GLY A 148 -2.93 22.59 -6.23
CA GLY A 148 -2.31 22.93 -7.52
C GLY A 148 -1.17 22.01 -7.96
N GLY A 149 -1.11 20.78 -7.42
CA GLY A 149 -0.11 19.77 -7.81
C GLY A 149 1.27 20.05 -7.21
N LYS A 150 1.33 20.66 -6.03
CA LYS A 150 2.59 20.89 -5.31
C LYS A 150 3.14 19.57 -4.77
N VAL A 151 4.45 19.47 -4.73
CA VAL A 151 5.17 18.31 -4.17
C VAL A 151 6.25 18.80 -3.22
N ASP A 152 6.58 17.98 -2.23
CA ASP A 152 7.82 18.12 -1.48
C ASP A 152 8.95 17.51 -2.31
N GLU A 153 9.90 18.35 -2.73
CA GLU A 153 10.97 17.96 -3.68
C GLU A 153 11.96 16.98 -3.07
N ASP A 154 12.29 17.11 -1.79
CA ASP A 154 13.22 16.23 -1.11
C ASP A 154 12.58 14.83 -0.95
N ARG A 155 11.37 14.77 -0.46
CA ARG A 155 10.61 13.52 -0.32
C ARG A 155 10.35 12.83 -1.67
N LEU A 156 10.04 13.60 -2.72
CA LEU A 156 9.87 13.03 -4.06
C LEU A 156 11.19 12.49 -4.62
N THR A 157 12.31 13.13 -4.27
CA THR A 157 13.65 12.65 -4.64
C THR A 157 13.96 11.32 -3.93
N ASP A 158 13.64 11.20 -2.65
CA ASP A 158 13.82 9.96 -1.88
C ASP A 158 12.95 8.84 -2.44
N PHE A 159 11.70 9.13 -2.76
CA PHE A 159 10.82 8.18 -3.45
C PHE A 159 11.39 7.75 -4.81
N ALA A 160 11.88 8.68 -5.62
CA ALA A 160 12.48 8.37 -6.92
C ALA A 160 13.74 7.52 -6.78
N ASN A 161 14.57 7.78 -5.75
CA ASN A 161 15.74 6.98 -5.42
C ASN A 161 15.34 5.55 -5.01
N PHE A 162 14.29 5.39 -4.22
CA PHE A 162 13.76 4.08 -3.85
C PHE A 162 13.26 3.29 -5.07
N VAL A 163 12.48 3.92 -5.95
CA VAL A 163 12.05 3.29 -7.21
C VAL A 163 13.25 2.94 -8.09
N GLY A 164 14.26 3.82 -8.17
CA GLY A 164 15.51 3.57 -8.86
C GLY A 164 16.25 2.34 -8.31
N LEU A 165 16.28 2.19 -6.99
CA LEU A 165 16.88 1.04 -6.31
C LEU A 165 16.14 -0.27 -6.65
N LEU A 166 14.81 -0.28 -6.63
CA LEU A 166 14.01 -1.44 -7.04
C LEU A 166 14.31 -1.84 -8.49
N ASN A 167 14.35 -0.86 -9.40
CA ASN A 167 14.65 -1.09 -10.81
C ASN A 167 16.07 -1.63 -11.04
N GLN A 168 17.06 -1.12 -10.31
CA GLN A 168 18.45 -1.54 -10.44
C GLN A 168 18.64 -3.03 -10.14
N TYR A 169 17.88 -3.57 -9.19
CA TYR A 169 17.99 -4.95 -8.73
C TYR A 169 16.90 -5.88 -9.26
N SER A 170 16.04 -5.38 -10.15
CA SER A 170 15.05 -6.17 -10.88
C SER A 170 15.57 -6.63 -12.24
N ASP A 171 14.98 -7.70 -12.76
CA ASP A 171 15.15 -8.07 -14.17
C ASP A 171 14.10 -7.31 -15.02
N PRO A 172 14.51 -6.53 -16.03
CA PRO A 172 13.57 -5.85 -16.93
C PRO A 172 12.53 -6.78 -17.57
N ALA A 173 12.86 -8.05 -17.78
CA ALA A 173 11.93 -9.04 -18.32
C ALA A 173 10.79 -9.38 -17.35
N LEU A 174 10.97 -9.13 -16.03
CA LEU A 174 9.95 -9.34 -15.00
C LEU A 174 9.05 -8.11 -14.81
N LEU A 175 9.49 -6.94 -15.28
CA LEU A 175 8.75 -5.68 -15.13
C LEU A 175 7.61 -5.54 -16.16
N VAL A 176 7.70 -6.28 -17.25
CA VAL A 176 6.73 -6.23 -18.35
C VAL A 176 6.22 -7.64 -18.57
N SER A 177 5.06 -7.95 -18.04
CA SER A 177 4.35 -9.19 -18.42
C SER A 177 3.65 -8.95 -19.76
N GLY A 178 3.95 -9.77 -20.73
CA GLY A 178 3.25 -9.81 -22.01
C GLY A 178 1.92 -10.55 -21.87
#